data_af313e4659037e7dda67b08d124b0e6a
#
_entry.id   af313e4659037e7dda67b08d124b0e6a
#
_cell.length_a   1.000
_cell.length_b   1.000
_cell.length_c   1.000
_cell.angle_alpha   90.00
_cell.angle_beta   90.00
_cell.angle_gamma   90.00
#
_symmetry.space_group_name_H-M   'P 1'
#
loop_
_entity.id
_entity.type
_entity.pdbx_description
1 polymer ?
#
loop_
_entity_poly.entity_id
_entity_poly.type
_entity_poly.pdbx_seq_one_letter_code
_entity_poly.pdbx_strand_id
1 'polypeptide(L)'
;MLYLNITKGVLTTMKQKYIFLVSIMHDEDENLVTTKVVQGPVKKEFETDFVVDDNGNNHWVSKDIFKKFDVVKDSYLPEGCERPTVHYNMGFIWEDGEDEQNVQYMANECQRLCKLPILDRLNELRNEIDRSIEKLMESKTLVRI
;
A
#
# COMPACT_ATOMS: atom_id res chain seq x y z
N MET A 1 -9.40 -14.84 18.95
CA MET A 1 -10.74 -14.36 19.40
C MET A 1 -11.79 -14.90 18.45
N LEU A 2 -12.96 -15.25 18.98
CA LEU A 2 -14.07 -15.79 18.21
C LEU A 2 -15.24 -14.80 18.22
N TYR A 3 -15.90 -14.65 17.09
CA TYR A 3 -17.16 -13.92 17.00
C TYR A 3 -18.34 -14.88 17.09
N LEU A 4 -19.41 -14.42 17.71
CA LEU A 4 -20.70 -15.10 17.69
C LEU A 4 -21.60 -14.43 16.65
N ASN A 5 -22.14 -15.22 15.74
CA ASN A 5 -23.06 -14.75 14.73
C ASN A 5 -24.34 -15.58 14.77
N ILE A 6 -25.48 -14.93 14.75
CA ILE A 6 -26.78 -15.58 14.73
C ILE A 6 -27.39 -15.35 13.35
N THR A 7 -27.49 -16.42 12.55
CA THR A 7 -28.08 -16.39 11.22
C THR A 7 -29.20 -17.42 11.15
N LYS A 8 -30.40 -17.01 10.76
CA LYS A 8 -31.59 -17.89 10.64
C LYS A 8 -31.89 -18.70 11.92
N GLY A 9 -31.70 -18.09 13.10
CA GLY A 9 -31.92 -18.74 14.37
C GLY A 9 -30.84 -19.74 14.79
N VAL A 10 -29.78 -19.88 14.02
CA VAL A 10 -28.63 -20.76 14.34
C VAL A 10 -27.48 -19.90 14.85
N LEU A 11 -26.98 -20.27 16.05
CA LEU A 11 -25.79 -19.65 16.63
C LEU A 11 -24.54 -20.26 15.98
N THR A 12 -23.75 -19.45 15.27
CA THR A 12 -22.50 -19.87 14.67
C THR A 12 -21.34 -19.10 15.28
N THR A 13 -20.20 -19.78 15.43
CA THR A 13 -18.96 -19.18 15.90
C THR A 13 -18.06 -18.92 14.71
N MET A 14 -17.67 -17.66 14.54
CA MET A 14 -16.75 -17.25 13.47
C MET A 14 -15.37 -17.02 14.06
N LYS A 15 -14.34 -17.43 13.32
CA LYS A 15 -12.96 -17.18 13.70
C LYS A 15 -12.63 -15.70 13.56
N GLN A 16 -11.76 -15.21 14.42
CA GLN A 16 -11.21 -13.86 14.31
C GLN A 16 -10.44 -13.71 13.02
N LYS A 17 -10.75 -12.67 12.27
CA LYS A 17 -9.99 -12.24 11.09
C LYS A 17 -8.91 -11.27 11.50
N TYR A 18 -7.79 -11.36 10.82
CA TYR A 18 -6.65 -10.44 10.94
C TYR A 18 -6.30 -9.89 9.57
N ILE A 19 -5.75 -8.69 9.56
CA ILE A 19 -5.31 -8.02 8.34
C ILE A 19 -3.85 -7.63 8.47
N PHE A 20 -3.11 -7.80 7.37
CA PHE A 20 -1.82 -7.17 7.14
C PHE A 20 -1.93 -6.34 5.86
N LEU A 21 -1.54 -5.08 5.95
CA LEU A 21 -1.60 -4.13 4.84
C LEU A 21 -0.31 -3.33 4.78
N VAL A 22 0.32 -3.31 3.61
CA VAL A 22 1.39 -2.37 3.29
C VAL A 22 0.81 -1.27 2.44
N SER A 23 1.01 -0.04 2.85
CA SER A 23 0.60 1.14 2.10
C SER A 23 1.82 2.04 1.89
N ILE A 24 2.16 2.29 0.64
CA ILE A 24 3.27 3.16 0.29
C ILE A 24 2.73 4.31 -0.53
N MET A 25 3.02 5.52 -0.07
CA MET A 25 2.63 6.75 -0.74
C MET A 25 3.85 7.38 -1.38
N HIS A 26 3.76 7.74 -2.65
CA HIS A 26 4.77 8.50 -3.35
C HIS A 26 4.18 9.84 -3.78
N ASP A 27 4.60 10.90 -3.10
CA ASP A 27 4.34 12.28 -3.53
C ASP A 27 5.38 12.62 -4.60
N GLU A 28 4.98 12.56 -5.86
CA GLU A 28 5.90 12.79 -6.97
C GLU A 28 6.28 14.26 -7.13
N ASP A 29 5.47 15.17 -6.63
CA ASP A 29 5.75 16.61 -6.70
C ASP A 29 6.96 16.99 -5.86
N GLU A 30 7.02 16.51 -4.61
CA GLU A 30 8.15 16.71 -3.71
C GLU A 30 9.15 15.54 -3.70
N ASN A 31 8.82 14.46 -4.40
CA ASN A 31 9.57 13.21 -4.46
C ASN A 31 9.82 12.61 -3.07
N LEU A 32 8.77 12.53 -2.28
CA LEU A 32 8.78 11.93 -0.95
C LEU A 32 8.04 10.61 -0.94
N VAL A 33 8.68 9.58 -0.37
CA VAL A 33 8.09 8.25 -0.22
C VAL A 33 7.85 7.99 1.26
N THR A 34 6.60 7.60 1.59
CA THR A 34 6.20 7.26 2.95
C THR A 34 5.64 5.85 2.97
N THR A 35 6.15 5.01 3.85
CA THR A 35 5.70 3.63 4.03
C THR A 35 4.93 3.49 5.33
N LYS A 36 3.79 2.79 5.27
CA LYS A 36 2.97 2.48 6.43
C LYS A 36 2.58 1.00 6.39
N VAL A 37 2.63 0.36 7.55
CA VAL A 37 2.13 -1.00 7.74
C VAL A 37 0.99 -0.94 8.75
N VAL A 38 -0.15 -1.53 8.39
CA VAL A 38 -1.29 -1.70 9.28
C VAL A 38 -1.45 -3.19 9.52
N GLN A 39 -1.47 -3.60 10.77
CA GLN A 39 -1.56 -5.00 11.14
C GLN A 39 -2.39 -5.16 12.41
N GLY A 40 -3.29 -6.10 12.41
CA GLY A 40 -4.06 -6.40 13.60
C GLY A 40 -5.38 -7.11 13.32
N PRO A 41 -6.13 -7.37 14.40
CA PRO A 41 -7.44 -7.98 14.28
C PRO A 41 -8.47 -7.04 13.66
N VAL A 42 -9.39 -7.63 12.90
CA VAL A 42 -10.57 -6.93 12.41
C VAL A 42 -11.52 -6.72 13.56
N LYS A 43 -11.73 -5.47 13.93
CA LYS A 43 -12.62 -5.06 15.02
C LYS A 43 -14.07 -4.98 14.57
N LYS A 44 -14.30 -4.48 13.36
CA LYS A 44 -15.62 -4.39 12.73
C LYS A 44 -15.49 -4.60 11.23
N GLU A 45 -16.53 -5.20 10.66
CA GLU A 45 -16.63 -5.40 9.23
C GLU A 45 -17.90 -4.76 8.72
N PHE A 46 -17.76 -3.86 7.75
CA PHE A 46 -18.85 -3.22 7.03
C PHE A 46 -18.91 -3.78 5.61
N GLU A 47 -19.90 -3.35 4.84
CA GLU A 47 -20.06 -3.83 3.48
C GLU A 47 -18.84 -3.57 2.59
N THR A 48 -18.25 -2.39 2.71
CA THR A 48 -17.14 -1.94 1.85
C THR A 48 -15.80 -1.84 2.57
N ASP A 49 -15.80 -1.89 3.90
CA ASP A 49 -14.61 -1.60 4.68
C ASP A 49 -14.45 -2.52 5.89
N PHE A 50 -13.21 -2.68 6.31
CA PHE A 50 -12.84 -3.23 7.61
C PHE A 50 -12.36 -2.13 8.53
N VAL A 51 -12.60 -2.28 9.82
CA VAL A 51 -11.93 -1.50 10.87
C VAL A 51 -10.93 -2.43 11.56
N VAL A 52 -9.66 -2.08 11.47
CA VAL A 52 -8.54 -2.86 12.02
C VAL A 52 -8.01 -2.16 13.25
N ASP A 53 -7.80 -2.93 14.31
CA ASP A 53 -7.17 -2.45 15.54
C ASP A 53 -5.66 -2.72 15.46
N ASP A 54 -4.88 -1.67 15.19
CA ASP A 54 -3.42 -1.73 15.19
C ASP A 54 -2.89 -1.07 16.46
N ASN A 55 -2.63 -1.88 17.48
CA ASN A 55 -2.10 -1.43 18.77
C ASN A 55 -2.91 -0.29 19.40
N GLY A 56 -4.24 -0.40 19.35
CA GLY A 56 -5.14 0.61 19.88
C GLY A 56 -5.56 1.69 18.92
N ASN A 57 -4.94 1.76 17.74
CA ASN A 57 -5.31 2.70 16.67
C ASN A 57 -6.26 2.01 15.69
N ASN A 58 -7.41 2.62 15.47
CA ASN A 58 -8.38 2.11 14.50
C ASN A 58 -8.06 2.63 13.10
N HIS A 59 -7.96 1.70 12.15
CA HIS A 59 -7.76 2.02 10.74
C HIS A 59 -8.92 1.50 9.90
N TRP A 60 -9.46 2.37 9.06
CA TRP A 60 -10.46 2.01 8.06
C TRP A 60 -9.74 1.56 6.80
N VAL A 61 -10.02 0.34 6.37
CA VAL A 61 -9.35 -0.28 5.22
C VAL A 61 -10.41 -0.77 4.24
N SER A 62 -10.29 -0.35 2.98
CA SER A 62 -11.21 -0.79 1.93
C SER A 62 -11.05 -2.28 1.63
N LYS A 63 -12.17 -3.00 1.50
CA LYS A 63 -12.17 -4.41 1.09
C LYS A 63 -11.63 -4.62 -0.31
N ASP A 64 -11.64 -3.59 -1.16
CA ASP A 64 -11.16 -3.68 -2.54
C ASP A 64 -9.69 -4.04 -2.63
N ILE A 65 -8.89 -3.68 -1.61
CA ILE A 65 -7.46 -4.01 -1.57
C ILE A 65 -7.23 -5.52 -1.50
N PHE A 66 -8.18 -6.26 -0.92
CA PHE A 66 -8.04 -7.70 -0.64
C PHE A 66 -8.70 -8.61 -1.66
N LYS A 67 -9.32 -8.07 -2.71
CA LYS A 67 -10.00 -8.87 -3.74
C LYS A 67 -9.05 -9.78 -4.51
N LYS A 68 -7.81 -9.34 -4.68
CA LYS A 68 -6.72 -10.11 -5.28
C LYS A 68 -5.46 -9.89 -4.47
N PHE A 69 -4.60 -10.89 -4.43
CA PHE A 69 -3.28 -10.77 -3.84
C PHE A 69 -2.34 -10.07 -4.83
N ASP A 70 -2.54 -8.77 -4.99
CA ASP A 70 -1.82 -7.94 -5.95
C ASP A 70 -1.77 -6.50 -5.45
N VAL A 71 -0.87 -5.72 -6.03
CA VAL A 71 -0.74 -4.29 -5.70
C VAL A 71 -1.92 -3.52 -6.28
N VAL A 72 -2.59 -2.76 -5.44
CA VAL A 72 -3.67 -1.85 -5.82
C VAL A 72 -3.10 -0.44 -5.87
N LYS A 73 -3.11 0.15 -7.05
CA LYS A 73 -2.60 1.50 -7.29
C LYS A 73 -3.75 2.49 -7.38
N ASP A 74 -3.60 3.61 -6.70
CA ASP A 74 -4.51 4.76 -6.79
C ASP A 74 -3.68 6.03 -6.86
N SER A 75 -4.15 7.02 -7.61
CA SER A 75 -3.43 8.28 -7.76
C SER A 75 -4.39 9.45 -7.85
N TYR A 76 -3.95 10.59 -7.36
CA TYR A 76 -4.69 11.84 -7.47
C TYR A 76 -3.70 13.00 -7.61
N LEU A 77 -4.16 14.08 -8.24
CA LEU A 77 -3.38 15.32 -8.34
C LEU A 77 -3.84 16.29 -7.27
N PRO A 78 -3.04 16.53 -6.21
CA PRO A 78 -3.40 17.51 -5.20
C PRO A 78 -3.48 18.92 -5.79
N GLU A 79 -4.37 19.74 -5.23
CA GLU A 79 -4.50 21.14 -5.65
C GLU A 79 -3.19 21.89 -5.49
N GLY A 80 -2.79 22.60 -6.53
CA GLY A 80 -1.55 23.36 -6.53
C GLY A 80 -0.29 22.56 -6.85
N CYS A 81 -0.41 21.26 -7.09
CA CYS A 81 0.71 20.40 -7.46
C CYS A 81 0.74 20.13 -8.95
N GLU A 82 1.95 19.99 -9.51
CA GLU A 82 2.15 19.66 -10.92
C GLU A 82 2.21 18.14 -11.16
N ARG A 83 2.55 17.38 -10.13
CA ARG A 83 2.70 15.92 -10.17
C ARG A 83 1.79 15.25 -9.17
N PRO A 84 1.38 14.01 -9.44
CA PRO A 84 0.42 13.32 -8.61
C PRO A 84 1.02 12.76 -7.32
N THR A 85 0.13 12.47 -6.36
CA THR A 85 0.41 11.58 -5.25
C THR A 85 -0.13 10.20 -5.62
N VAL A 86 0.71 9.19 -5.53
CA VAL A 86 0.38 7.82 -5.89
C VAL A 86 0.42 6.93 -4.65
N HIS A 87 -0.64 6.16 -4.44
CA HIS A 87 -0.73 5.17 -3.37
C HIS A 87 -0.62 3.78 -3.94
N TYR A 88 0.20 2.96 -3.31
CA TYR A 88 0.35 1.54 -3.61
C TYR A 88 -0.01 0.76 -2.36
N ASN A 89 -1.02 -0.09 -2.45
CA ASN A 89 -1.53 -0.86 -1.33
C ASN A 89 -1.52 -2.33 -1.68
N MET A 90 -1.09 -3.17 -0.74
CA MET A 90 -1.17 -4.61 -0.87
C MET A 90 -1.33 -5.24 0.49
N GLY A 91 -2.24 -6.17 0.59
CA GLY A 91 -2.51 -6.83 1.87
C GLY A 91 -3.18 -8.16 1.71
N PHE A 92 -3.39 -8.82 2.84
CA PHE A 92 -4.12 -10.08 2.90
C PHE A 92 -4.83 -10.24 4.25
N ILE A 93 -5.75 -11.17 4.26
CA ILE A 93 -6.57 -11.49 5.43
C ILE A 93 -6.28 -12.94 5.82
N TRP A 94 -6.15 -13.20 7.11
CA TRP A 94 -6.08 -14.57 7.63
C TRP A 94 -6.97 -14.73 8.86
N GLU A 95 -7.20 -15.95 9.26
CA GLU A 95 -8.01 -16.29 10.40
C GLU A 95 -7.19 -17.04 11.43
N ASP A 96 -7.71 -17.12 12.68
CA ASP A 96 -7.12 -17.95 13.73
C ASP A 96 -6.91 -19.38 13.24
N GLY A 97 -5.75 -19.95 13.54
CA GLY A 97 -5.39 -21.31 13.15
C GLY A 97 -4.57 -21.38 11.86
N GLU A 98 -4.35 -20.26 11.18
CA GLU A 98 -3.46 -20.21 10.03
C GLU A 98 -2.02 -20.42 10.46
N ASP A 99 -1.22 -21.10 9.62
CA ASP A 99 0.21 -21.32 9.86
C ASP A 99 0.97 -19.98 9.90
N GLU A 100 1.66 -19.73 11.01
CA GLU A 100 2.44 -18.51 11.20
C GLU A 100 3.52 -18.31 10.12
N GLN A 101 4.15 -19.39 9.66
CA GLN A 101 5.15 -19.31 8.59
C GLN A 101 4.53 -18.85 7.29
N ASN A 102 3.31 -19.32 6.98
CA ASN A 102 2.58 -18.89 5.80
C ASN A 102 2.18 -17.41 5.90
N VAL A 103 1.71 -16.96 7.06
CA VAL A 103 1.38 -15.56 7.31
C VAL A 103 2.61 -14.68 7.11
N GLN A 104 3.75 -15.09 7.68
CA GLN A 104 5.01 -14.36 7.54
C GLN A 104 5.49 -14.30 6.09
N TYR A 105 5.38 -15.40 5.36
CA TYR A 105 5.71 -15.45 3.93
C TYR A 105 4.86 -14.46 3.13
N MET A 106 3.55 -14.43 3.35
CA MET A 106 2.64 -13.53 2.65
C MET A 106 2.90 -12.06 3.03
N ALA A 107 3.22 -11.79 4.29
CA ALA A 107 3.60 -10.45 4.74
C ALA A 107 4.87 -9.94 4.04
N ASN A 108 5.87 -10.80 3.92
CA ASN A 108 7.11 -10.48 3.22
C ASN A 108 6.86 -10.23 1.72
N GLU A 109 6.00 -11.04 1.09
CA GLU A 109 5.61 -10.85 -0.31
C GLU A 109 4.87 -9.53 -0.52
N CYS A 110 3.96 -9.15 0.38
CA CYS A 110 3.29 -7.85 0.31
C CYS A 110 4.30 -6.70 0.33
N GLN A 111 5.26 -6.76 1.23
CA GLN A 111 6.30 -5.73 1.33
C GLN A 111 7.17 -5.67 0.08
N ARG A 112 7.59 -6.83 -0.41
CA ARG A 112 8.42 -6.93 -1.62
C ARG A 112 7.70 -6.41 -2.86
N LEU A 113 6.50 -6.92 -3.11
CA LEU A 113 5.73 -6.61 -4.32
C LEU A 113 5.24 -5.16 -4.34
N CYS A 114 4.88 -4.62 -3.18
CA CYS A 114 4.39 -3.24 -3.09
C CYS A 114 5.49 -2.21 -3.40
N LYS A 115 6.75 -2.56 -3.14
CA LYS A 115 7.91 -1.69 -3.41
C LYS A 115 8.32 -1.65 -4.88
N LEU A 116 8.08 -2.72 -5.64
CA LEU A 116 8.58 -2.85 -7.00
C LEU A 116 8.15 -1.71 -7.93
N PRO A 117 6.85 -1.36 -8.03
CA PRO A 117 6.44 -0.29 -8.93
C PRO A 117 7.02 1.07 -8.55
N ILE A 118 7.26 1.29 -7.26
CA ILE A 118 7.86 2.54 -6.78
C ILE A 118 9.34 2.60 -7.14
N LEU A 119 10.06 1.49 -6.97
CA LEU A 119 11.46 1.40 -7.37
C LEU A 119 11.62 1.63 -8.88
N ASP A 120 10.74 1.06 -9.69
CA ASP A 120 10.72 1.28 -11.13
C ASP A 120 10.49 2.76 -11.45
N ARG A 121 9.52 3.39 -10.78
CA ARG A 121 9.23 4.81 -10.99
C ARG A 121 10.39 5.71 -10.56
N LEU A 122 11.01 5.43 -9.42
CA LEU A 122 12.18 6.17 -8.95
C LEU A 122 13.36 6.04 -9.92
N ASN A 123 13.56 4.86 -10.50
CA ASN A 123 14.59 4.64 -11.52
C ASN A 123 14.30 5.45 -12.79
N GLU A 124 13.04 5.54 -13.23
CA GLU A 124 12.64 6.38 -14.34
C GLU A 124 12.96 7.85 -14.07
N LEU A 125 12.61 8.35 -12.89
CA LEU A 125 12.87 9.72 -12.48
C LEU A 125 14.36 10.01 -12.42
N ARG A 126 15.15 9.07 -11.89
CA ARG A 126 16.61 9.19 -11.87
C ARG A 126 17.19 9.27 -13.27
N ASN A 127 16.70 8.45 -14.20
CA ASN A 127 17.15 8.49 -15.58
C ASN A 127 16.79 9.82 -16.27
N GLU A 128 15.65 10.40 -15.95
CA GLU A 128 15.27 11.73 -16.44
C GLU A 128 16.25 12.81 -15.95
N ILE A 129 16.61 12.75 -14.67
CA ILE A 129 17.60 13.66 -14.07
C ILE A 129 18.96 13.48 -14.73
N ASP A 130 19.42 12.24 -14.90
CA ASP A 130 20.70 11.95 -15.54
C ASP A 130 20.76 12.48 -16.96
N ARG A 131 19.69 12.33 -17.74
CA ARG A 131 19.60 12.91 -19.10
C ARG A 131 19.65 14.42 -19.09
N SER A 132 19.02 15.07 -18.13
CA SER A 132 19.08 16.52 -17.98
C SER A 132 20.49 16.99 -17.64
N ILE A 133 21.19 16.27 -16.78
CA ILE A 133 22.60 16.55 -16.44
C ILE A 133 23.47 16.41 -17.67
N GLU A 134 23.33 15.32 -18.44
CA GLU A 134 24.07 15.11 -19.69
C GLU A 134 23.87 16.24 -20.67
N LYS A 135 22.64 16.69 -20.86
CA LYS A 135 22.32 17.82 -21.74
C LYS A 135 23.01 19.10 -21.28
N LEU A 136 23.03 19.37 -19.99
CA LEU A 136 23.74 20.53 -19.44
C LEU A 136 25.23 20.41 -19.63
N MET A 137 25.79 19.22 -19.46
CA MET A 137 27.24 18.97 -19.61
C MET A 137 27.67 19.06 -21.07
N GLU A 138 26.81 18.70 -22.01
CA GLU A 138 27.08 18.76 -23.45
C GLU A 138 26.84 20.17 -24.04
N SER A 139 26.15 21.05 -23.33
CA SER A 139 25.82 22.39 -23.78
C SER A 139 27.09 23.20 -23.96
N LYS A 140 27.29 23.71 -25.18
CA LYS A 140 28.42 24.58 -25.53
C LYS A 140 27.92 25.99 -25.77
N THR A 141 28.53 26.94 -25.10
CA THR A 141 28.26 28.35 -25.36
C THR A 141 29.16 28.83 -26.47
N LEU A 142 28.59 29.29 -27.57
CA LEU A 142 29.30 29.96 -28.62
C LEU A 142 29.38 31.46 -28.31
N VAL A 143 30.57 31.92 -28.07
CA VAL A 143 30.82 33.37 -27.93
C VAL A 143 31.00 33.96 -29.29
N ARG A 144 30.12 34.88 -29.65
CA ARG A 144 30.24 35.66 -30.86
C ARG A 144 30.97 36.97 -30.53
N ILE A 145 32.02 37.19 -31.23
CA ILE A 145 32.79 38.40 -31.10
C ILE A 145 32.37 39.38 -32.20
#